data_a0c576dea88c5efe6ebcd85ef0d347a1
#
_entry.id   a0c576dea88c5efe6ebcd85ef0d347a1
#
_cell.length_a   1.000
_cell.length_b   1.000
_cell.length_c   1.000
_cell.angle_alpha   90.00
_cell.angle_beta   90.00
_cell.angle_gamma   90.00
#
_symmetry.space_group_name_H-M   'P 1'
#
loop_
_entity.id
_entity.type
_entity.pdbx_description
1 polymer ?
#
loop_
_entity_poly.entity_id
_entity_poly.type
_entity_poly.pdbx_seq_one_letter_code
_entity_poly.pdbx_strand_id
1 'polypeptide(L)'
;KNKKFKLLYLVGSDNIEIQKTDEFIIYQGSHGDKNASIADVILPSASYTEQNGLFENLEGRIQECRKASYPANEALEDWKIFNLINYSFDSSDLFSDFLSVRKLALQEIPNFTEIDVLPKTKIPAMTNVSIEASSEKINIKNIDYYYSNSIARASKTMSDCRNIFNDNKRNGTNN
;
A
#
# COMPACT_ATOMS: atom_id res chain seq x y z
N LYS A 1 -4.30 26.06 -3.81
CA LYS A 1 -3.99 25.05 -2.75
C LYS A 1 -2.58 25.34 -2.27
N ASN A 2 -2.42 25.74 -1.01
CA ASN A 2 -1.10 26.06 -0.46
C ASN A 2 -0.29 24.78 -0.34
N LYS A 3 0.79 24.67 -1.09
CA LYS A 3 1.75 23.58 -0.99
C LYS A 3 2.44 23.67 0.37
N LYS A 4 2.33 22.60 1.16
CA LYS A 4 2.93 22.54 2.49
C LYS A 4 4.24 21.75 2.52
N PHE A 5 4.58 21.03 1.44
CA PHE A 5 5.69 20.07 1.44
C PHE A 5 6.70 20.41 0.34
N LYS A 6 7.98 20.34 0.68
CA LYS A 6 9.09 20.43 -0.27
C LYS A 6 9.55 19.05 -0.75
N LEU A 7 9.33 18.04 0.07
CA LEU A 7 9.66 16.66 -0.19
C LEU A 7 8.46 15.77 0.11
N LEU A 8 8.18 14.84 -0.78
CA LEU A 8 7.15 13.83 -0.64
C LEU A 8 7.78 12.45 -0.77
N TYR A 9 7.66 11.61 0.26
CA TYR A 9 8.14 10.24 0.24
C TYR A 9 6.97 9.28 0.20
N LEU A 10 6.85 8.54 -0.90
CA LEU A 10 5.75 7.63 -1.19
C LEU A 10 6.23 6.19 -1.01
N VAL A 11 5.66 5.47 -0.07
CA VAL A 11 5.98 4.05 0.18
C VAL A 11 4.79 3.20 -0.23
N GLY A 12 4.95 2.40 -1.28
CA GLY A 12 3.91 1.52 -1.81
C GLY A 12 2.60 2.21 -2.21
N SER A 13 2.64 3.51 -2.46
CA SER A 13 1.45 4.34 -2.69
C SER A 13 1.14 4.45 -4.19
N ASP A 14 0.29 3.55 -4.70
CA ASP A 14 0.00 3.46 -6.14
C ASP A 14 -1.38 4.01 -6.54
N ASN A 15 -2.30 4.14 -5.59
CA ASN A 15 -3.70 4.49 -5.87
C ASN A 15 -4.04 5.97 -5.73
N ILE A 16 -3.08 6.79 -5.34
CA ILE A 16 -3.28 8.23 -5.14
C ILE A 16 -2.79 8.95 -6.39
N GLU A 17 -3.67 9.68 -7.06
CA GLU A 17 -3.26 10.56 -8.14
C GLU A 17 -2.64 11.83 -7.58
N ILE A 18 -1.33 11.96 -7.73
CA ILE A 18 -0.56 13.12 -7.32
C ILE A 18 -0.20 13.91 -8.58
N GLN A 19 -0.56 15.18 -8.59
CA GLN A 19 -0.07 16.11 -9.60
C GLN A 19 1.23 16.72 -9.10
N LYS A 20 2.35 16.29 -9.68
CA LYS A 20 3.67 16.85 -9.39
C LYS A 20 3.71 18.32 -9.73
N THR A 21 4.30 19.07 -8.84
CA THR A 21 4.55 20.49 -9.00
C THR A 21 6.04 20.78 -8.75
N ASP A 22 6.43 21.41 -7.63
CA ASP A 22 7.83 21.77 -7.31
C ASP A 22 8.41 20.90 -6.18
N GLU A 23 7.62 19.98 -5.62
CA GLU A 23 8.08 19.04 -4.60
C GLU A 23 9.03 18.01 -5.18
N PHE A 24 10.07 17.65 -4.43
CA PHE A 24 10.92 16.52 -4.71
C PHE A 24 10.20 15.23 -4.27
N ILE A 25 10.05 14.27 -5.18
CA ILE A 25 9.29 13.04 -4.92
C ILE A 25 10.22 11.84 -4.91
N ILE A 26 10.22 11.11 -3.79
CA ILE A 26 10.85 9.80 -3.66
C ILE A 26 9.74 8.75 -3.69
N TYR A 27 9.85 7.76 -4.56
CA TYR A 27 8.97 6.61 -4.60
C TYR A 27 9.71 5.35 -4.18
N GLN A 28 9.18 4.62 -3.20
CA GLN A 28 9.66 3.31 -2.77
C GLN A 28 8.55 2.29 -3.04
N GLY A 29 8.83 1.27 -3.82
CA GLY A 29 7.84 0.24 -4.14
C GLY A 29 8.39 -0.88 -5.01
N SER A 30 7.64 -2.00 -5.08
CA SER A 30 8.04 -3.19 -5.84
C SER A 30 7.65 -3.13 -7.32
N HIS A 31 6.56 -2.45 -7.64
CA HIS A 31 6.04 -2.32 -9.00
C HIS A 31 5.80 -0.85 -9.30
N GLY A 32 6.44 -0.38 -10.35
CA GLY A 32 6.23 0.99 -10.82
C GLY A 32 4.81 1.15 -11.37
N ASP A 33 4.17 2.27 -11.03
CA ASP A 33 2.87 2.67 -11.52
C ASP A 33 2.84 4.20 -11.65
N LYS A 34 1.67 4.81 -11.61
CA LYS A 34 1.46 6.25 -11.80
C LYS A 34 2.42 7.11 -10.96
N ASN A 35 2.59 6.78 -9.68
CA ASN A 35 3.43 7.57 -8.79
C ASN A 35 4.93 7.36 -9.03
N ALA A 36 5.36 6.20 -9.52
CA ALA A 36 6.72 5.98 -9.92
C ALA A 36 7.10 6.85 -11.15
N SER A 37 6.16 7.07 -12.07
CA SER A 37 6.41 7.86 -13.28
C SER A 37 6.66 9.34 -13.03
N ILE A 38 6.23 9.87 -11.88
CA ILE A 38 6.41 11.28 -11.49
C ILE A 38 7.52 11.47 -10.46
N ALA A 39 8.11 10.39 -9.95
CA ALA A 39 9.15 10.44 -8.93
C ALA A 39 10.48 10.97 -9.50
N ASP A 40 11.21 11.70 -8.67
CA ASP A 40 12.59 12.15 -8.97
C ASP A 40 13.60 11.05 -8.64
N VAL A 41 13.29 10.23 -7.62
CA VAL A 41 14.08 9.07 -7.20
C VAL A 41 13.17 7.88 -6.98
N ILE A 42 13.57 6.72 -7.49
CA ILE A 42 12.89 5.45 -7.26
C ILE A 42 13.81 4.54 -6.46
N LEU A 43 13.29 4.05 -5.33
CA LEU A 43 13.96 3.06 -4.47
C LEU A 43 13.24 1.71 -4.64
N PRO A 44 13.84 0.73 -5.33
CA PRO A 44 13.20 -0.56 -5.55
C PRO A 44 13.08 -1.33 -4.24
N SER A 45 11.87 -1.70 -3.87
CA SER A 45 11.59 -2.50 -2.68
C SER A 45 11.05 -3.88 -3.02
N ALA A 46 11.18 -4.78 -2.05
CA ALA A 46 10.65 -6.14 -2.13
C ALA A 46 9.12 -6.13 -2.26
N SER A 47 8.57 -7.09 -2.99
CA SER A 47 7.14 -7.36 -2.96
C SER A 47 6.75 -8.07 -1.65
N TYR A 48 5.45 -8.14 -1.35
CA TYR A 48 4.96 -8.77 -0.11
C TYR A 48 5.36 -10.25 0.02
N THR A 49 5.64 -10.95 -1.07
CA THR A 49 6.12 -12.34 -1.07
C THR A 49 7.63 -12.47 -0.86
N GLU A 50 8.36 -11.38 -0.94
CA GLU A 50 9.82 -11.32 -0.89
C GLU A 50 10.36 -10.71 0.41
N GLN A 51 9.46 -10.29 1.31
CA GLN A 51 9.82 -9.72 2.61
C GLN A 51 8.93 -10.28 3.72
N ASN A 52 9.45 -10.23 4.96
CA ASN A 52 8.63 -10.47 6.12
C ASN A 52 7.84 -9.20 6.46
N GLY A 53 6.61 -9.34 6.94
CA GLY A 53 5.78 -8.19 7.28
C GLY A 53 4.66 -8.51 8.26
N LEU A 54 4.07 -7.47 8.83
CA LEU A 54 2.83 -7.53 9.58
C LEU A 54 1.76 -6.81 8.78
N PHE A 55 0.63 -7.48 8.60
CA PHE A 55 -0.49 -6.96 7.85
C PHE A 55 -1.74 -6.97 8.72
N GLU A 56 -2.44 -5.86 8.76
CA GLU A 56 -3.73 -5.75 9.41
C GLU A 56 -4.84 -5.88 8.37
N ASN A 57 -5.79 -6.77 8.60
CA ASN A 57 -6.95 -6.91 7.73
C ASN A 57 -8.07 -5.92 8.13
N LEU A 58 -9.17 -5.92 7.38
CA LEU A 58 -10.30 -5.02 7.63
C LEU A 58 -10.98 -5.23 9.00
N GLU A 59 -10.83 -6.40 9.60
CA GLU A 59 -11.36 -6.73 10.93
C GLU A 59 -10.43 -6.25 12.07
N GLY A 60 -9.25 -5.70 11.74
CA GLY A 60 -8.22 -5.31 12.71
C GLY A 60 -7.36 -6.48 13.19
N ARG A 61 -7.42 -7.64 12.54
CA ARG A 61 -6.55 -8.77 12.83
C ARG A 61 -5.19 -8.56 12.20
N ILE A 62 -4.13 -8.63 13.00
CA ILE A 62 -2.76 -8.55 12.56
C ILE A 62 -2.26 -9.95 12.25
N GLN A 63 -1.74 -10.14 11.05
CA GLN A 63 -1.20 -11.41 10.58
C GLN A 63 0.26 -11.24 10.16
N GLU A 64 1.07 -12.26 10.45
CA GLU A 64 2.46 -12.30 10.04
C GLU A 64 2.57 -12.92 8.64
N CYS A 65 3.16 -12.19 7.71
CA CYS A 65 3.56 -12.70 6.42
C CYS A 65 5.04 -13.07 6.47
N ARG A 66 5.35 -14.29 6.06
CA ARG A 66 6.73 -14.76 5.91
C ARG A 66 7.12 -14.76 4.45
N LYS A 67 8.31 -14.27 4.16
CA LYS A 67 8.81 -14.27 2.79
C LYS A 67 8.91 -15.69 2.21
N ALA A 68 8.44 -15.86 0.99
CA ALA A 68 8.49 -17.09 0.23
C ALA A 68 9.64 -17.09 -0.80
N SER A 69 10.18 -15.92 -1.14
CA SER A 69 11.25 -15.74 -2.11
C SER A 69 12.17 -14.60 -1.68
N TYR A 70 13.18 -14.34 -2.49
CA TYR A 70 14.11 -13.23 -2.28
C TYR A 70 13.77 -12.08 -3.22
N PRO A 71 14.03 -10.81 -2.80
CA PRO A 71 13.85 -9.66 -3.67
C PRO A 71 14.64 -9.80 -4.97
N ALA A 72 14.05 -9.30 -6.05
CA ALA A 72 14.67 -9.36 -7.36
C ALA A 72 15.76 -8.29 -7.50
N ASN A 73 16.88 -8.64 -8.11
CA ASN A 73 17.99 -7.74 -8.43
C ASN A 73 18.45 -6.91 -7.21
N GLU A 74 18.38 -5.58 -7.32
CA GLU A 74 18.80 -4.63 -6.29
C GLU A 74 17.68 -4.26 -5.31
N ALA A 75 16.49 -4.84 -5.45
CA ALA A 75 15.39 -4.57 -4.54
C ALA A 75 15.70 -5.06 -3.12
N LEU A 76 15.33 -4.26 -2.14
CA LEU A 76 15.56 -4.54 -0.72
C LEU A 76 14.25 -4.59 0.05
N GLU A 77 14.24 -5.30 1.17
CA GLU A 77 13.15 -5.22 2.14
C GLU A 77 13.01 -3.76 2.65
N ASP A 78 11.80 -3.26 2.81
CA ASP A 78 11.53 -1.84 3.12
C ASP A 78 12.34 -1.32 4.31
N TRP A 79 12.43 -2.07 5.40
CA TRP A 79 13.16 -1.66 6.58
C TRP A 79 14.69 -1.51 6.33
N LYS A 80 15.25 -2.27 5.39
CA LYS A 80 16.67 -2.15 4.99
C LYS A 80 16.91 -0.85 4.22
N ILE A 81 15.95 -0.45 3.40
CA ILE A 81 16.02 0.84 2.69
C ILE A 81 16.05 1.98 3.70
N PHE A 82 15.17 1.93 4.72
CA PHE A 82 15.18 2.93 5.79
C PHE A 82 16.48 2.94 6.59
N ASN A 83 17.07 1.78 6.87
CA ASN A 83 18.38 1.70 7.51
C ASN A 83 19.46 2.39 6.66
N LEU A 84 19.52 2.13 5.36
CA LEU A 84 20.51 2.75 4.47
C LEU A 84 20.33 4.28 4.39
N ILE A 85 19.09 4.74 4.36
CA ILE A 85 18.80 6.18 4.40
C ILE A 85 19.29 6.77 5.73
N ASN A 86 18.93 6.15 6.87
CA ASN A 86 19.35 6.64 8.18
C ASN A 86 20.88 6.62 8.33
N TYR A 87 21.52 5.55 7.88
CA TYR A 87 22.97 5.43 7.92
C TYR A 87 23.69 6.56 7.19
N SER A 88 23.08 7.09 6.13
CA SER A 88 23.61 8.24 5.39
C SER A 88 23.60 9.55 6.19
N PHE A 89 22.75 9.65 7.21
CA PHE A 89 22.64 10.85 8.06
C PHE A 89 23.35 10.69 9.41
N ASP A 90 23.21 9.53 10.05
CA ASP A 90 23.60 9.32 11.44
C ASP A 90 24.67 8.23 11.63
N SER A 91 25.11 7.58 10.54
CA SER A 91 26.08 6.48 10.55
C SER A 91 25.71 5.34 11.53
N SER A 92 24.42 5.16 11.76
CA SER A 92 23.87 4.11 12.63
C SER A 92 22.70 3.39 11.97
N ASP A 93 22.51 2.13 12.32
CA ASP A 93 21.33 1.37 11.89
C ASP A 93 20.15 1.66 12.82
N LEU A 94 18.97 1.88 12.24
CA LEU A 94 17.71 1.97 13.00
C LEU A 94 17.29 0.62 13.57
N PHE A 95 17.52 -0.45 12.80
CA PHE A 95 17.10 -1.80 13.13
C PHE A 95 18.23 -2.78 12.85
N SER A 96 18.46 -3.73 13.76
CA SER A 96 19.43 -4.81 13.57
C SER A 96 18.88 -5.91 12.64
N ASP A 97 17.58 -6.16 12.72
CA ASP A 97 16.88 -7.22 11.98
C ASP A 97 15.38 -6.95 11.94
N PHE A 98 14.63 -7.81 11.22
CA PHE A 98 13.18 -7.73 11.15
C PHE A 98 12.50 -7.91 12.53
N LEU A 99 13.07 -8.69 13.43
CA LEU A 99 12.48 -8.90 14.78
C LEU A 99 12.50 -7.61 15.58
N SER A 100 13.53 -6.78 15.43
CA SER A 100 13.60 -5.45 16.07
C SER A 100 12.54 -4.50 15.50
N VAL A 101 12.30 -4.51 14.18
CA VAL A 101 11.20 -3.77 13.54
C VAL A 101 9.85 -4.23 14.09
N ARG A 102 9.61 -5.54 14.10
CA ARG A 102 8.37 -6.14 14.63
C ARG A 102 8.13 -5.75 16.09
N LYS A 103 9.15 -5.83 16.92
CA LYS A 103 9.07 -5.46 18.33
C LYS A 103 8.63 -4.01 18.49
N LEU A 104 9.24 -3.10 17.73
CA LEU A 104 8.90 -1.70 17.77
C LEU A 104 7.45 -1.46 17.27
N ALA A 105 7.04 -2.10 16.19
CA ALA A 105 5.68 -1.99 15.67
C ALA A 105 4.62 -2.41 16.71
N LEU A 106 4.86 -3.52 17.41
CA LEU A 106 3.95 -4.00 18.47
C LEU A 106 3.93 -3.06 19.70
N GLN A 107 4.97 -2.29 19.92
CA GLN A 107 5.05 -1.33 21.03
C GLN A 107 4.43 0.03 20.71
N GLU A 108 4.66 0.53 19.50
CA GLU A 108 4.32 1.90 19.12
C GLU A 108 2.96 2.03 18.43
N ILE A 109 2.47 0.97 17.78
CA ILE A 109 1.20 1.02 17.09
C ILE A 109 0.07 0.56 18.05
N PRO A 110 -0.87 1.44 18.43
CA PRO A 110 -1.83 1.16 19.51
C PRO A 110 -2.65 -0.11 19.36
N ASN A 111 -2.94 -0.55 18.15
CA ASN A 111 -3.76 -1.72 17.88
C ASN A 111 -2.95 -2.98 17.58
N PHE A 112 -1.60 -2.87 17.51
CA PHE A 112 -0.71 -3.99 17.22
C PHE A 112 -0.31 -4.73 18.50
N THR A 113 -1.27 -5.18 19.28
CA THR A 113 -1.00 -5.81 20.57
C THR A 113 -0.74 -7.31 20.49
N GLU A 114 -1.49 -8.01 19.63
CA GLU A 114 -1.41 -9.47 19.53
C GLU A 114 -1.55 -9.90 18.06
N ILE A 115 -0.72 -10.88 17.65
CA ILE A 115 -0.76 -11.45 16.30
C ILE A 115 -1.80 -12.55 16.26
N ASP A 116 -2.56 -12.63 15.16
CA ASP A 116 -3.64 -13.58 14.90
C ASP A 116 -4.84 -13.51 15.87
N VAL A 117 -4.94 -12.46 16.65
CA VAL A 117 -6.06 -12.24 17.56
C VAL A 117 -7.01 -11.19 16.99
N LEU A 118 -8.30 -11.49 17.00
CA LEU A 118 -9.32 -10.52 16.63
C LEU A 118 -9.48 -9.50 17.77
N PRO A 119 -9.26 -8.21 17.53
CA PRO A 119 -9.39 -7.21 18.58
C PRO A 119 -10.83 -7.13 19.06
N LYS A 120 -11.01 -7.09 20.37
CA LYS A 120 -12.33 -6.87 20.99
C LYS A 120 -12.65 -5.38 20.88
N THR A 121 -13.37 -4.99 19.85
CA THR A 121 -13.91 -3.64 19.73
C THR A 121 -15.15 -3.46 20.59
N LYS A 122 -15.12 -2.50 21.50
CA LYS A 122 -16.35 -1.99 22.10
C LYS A 122 -17.01 -1.11 21.05
N ILE A 123 -18.09 -1.59 20.44
CA ILE A 123 -18.94 -0.74 19.59
C ILE A 123 -19.50 0.33 20.54
N PRO A 124 -19.16 1.61 20.35
CA PRO A 124 -19.75 2.66 21.16
C PRO A 124 -21.28 2.60 20.97
N ALA A 125 -22.03 2.69 22.06
CA ALA A 125 -23.48 2.76 21.96
C ALA A 125 -23.82 3.92 21.01
N MET A 126 -24.54 3.63 19.95
CA MET A 126 -25.02 4.66 19.03
C MET A 126 -25.98 5.57 19.82
N THR A 127 -25.46 6.65 20.32
CA THR A 127 -26.29 7.73 20.84
C THR A 127 -27.09 8.29 19.67
N ASN A 128 -28.37 8.57 19.90
CA ASN A 128 -29.37 9.03 18.96
C ASN A 128 -28.80 10.03 17.93
N VAL A 129 -28.28 9.51 16.84
CA VAL A 129 -27.89 10.30 15.68
C VAL A 129 -29.15 10.43 14.83
N SER A 130 -29.70 11.62 14.73
CA SER A 130 -30.73 11.89 13.73
C SER A 130 -30.10 11.74 12.35
N ILE A 131 -30.42 10.64 11.70
CA ILE A 131 -29.96 10.40 10.32
C ILE A 131 -30.98 11.08 9.40
N GLU A 132 -30.59 12.20 8.81
CA GLU A 132 -31.32 12.75 7.68
C GLU A 132 -30.97 11.92 6.43
N ALA A 133 -31.99 11.32 5.83
CA ALA A 133 -31.81 10.57 4.58
C ALA A 133 -31.45 11.57 3.45
N SER A 134 -30.28 11.40 2.88
CA SER A 134 -29.89 12.17 1.68
C SER A 134 -30.70 11.69 0.47
N SER A 135 -31.21 12.63 -0.32
CA SER A 135 -31.81 12.34 -1.62
C SER A 135 -30.80 12.18 -2.74
N GLU A 136 -29.51 12.29 -2.44
CA GLU A 136 -28.44 12.13 -3.42
C GLU A 136 -28.37 10.69 -3.92
N LYS A 137 -28.21 10.54 -5.24
CA LYS A 137 -28.03 9.22 -5.86
C LYS A 137 -26.68 8.64 -5.45
N ILE A 138 -26.69 7.41 -4.95
CA ILE A 138 -25.46 6.67 -4.68
C ILE A 138 -24.77 6.36 -6.01
N ASN A 139 -23.62 6.99 -6.25
CA ASN A 139 -22.79 6.68 -7.41
C ASN A 139 -21.86 5.52 -7.04
N ILE A 140 -22.18 4.34 -7.55
CA ILE A 140 -21.31 3.16 -7.42
C ILE A 140 -20.20 3.28 -8.46
N LYS A 141 -18.96 3.49 -7.99
CA LYS A 141 -17.80 3.39 -8.88
C LYS A 141 -17.58 1.92 -9.22
N ASN A 142 -17.59 1.58 -10.50
CA ASN A 142 -17.20 0.25 -10.95
C ASN A 142 -15.74 -0.01 -10.58
N ILE A 143 -15.50 -1.05 -9.81
CA ILE A 143 -14.15 -1.50 -9.48
C ILE A 143 -13.63 -2.33 -10.65
N ASP A 144 -12.46 -1.96 -11.17
CA ASP A 144 -11.78 -2.76 -12.18
C ASP A 144 -11.00 -3.88 -11.49
N TYR A 145 -11.58 -5.07 -11.45
CA TYR A 145 -11.00 -6.24 -10.79
C TYR A 145 -9.67 -6.68 -11.40
N TYR A 146 -9.46 -6.44 -12.68
CA TYR A 146 -8.22 -6.80 -13.36
C TYR A 146 -7.07 -5.86 -13.00
N TYR A 147 -7.38 -4.65 -12.53
CA TYR A 147 -6.40 -3.62 -12.18
C TYR A 147 -6.53 -3.15 -10.72
N SER A 148 -6.88 -4.08 -9.83
CA SER A 148 -7.15 -3.77 -8.42
C SER A 148 -5.92 -3.32 -7.62
N ASN A 149 -4.72 -3.70 -8.03
CA ASN A 149 -3.46 -3.34 -7.37
C ASN A 149 -2.32 -3.16 -8.39
N SER A 150 -1.15 -2.69 -7.93
CA SER A 150 0.01 -2.41 -8.78
C SER A 150 0.55 -3.65 -9.48
N ILE A 151 0.57 -4.80 -8.82
CA ILE A 151 1.02 -6.07 -9.41
C ILE A 151 0.10 -6.49 -10.54
N ALA A 152 -1.22 -6.42 -10.32
CA ALA A 152 -2.21 -6.74 -11.35
C ALA A 152 -2.09 -5.81 -12.57
N ARG A 153 -1.86 -4.50 -12.33
CA ARG A 153 -1.64 -3.52 -13.41
C ARG A 153 -0.36 -3.75 -14.20
N ALA A 154 0.68 -4.28 -13.58
CA ALA A 154 1.93 -4.65 -14.24
C ALA A 154 1.85 -6.01 -14.98
N SER A 155 0.82 -6.81 -14.74
CA SER A 155 0.65 -8.13 -15.34
C SER A 155 0.08 -8.05 -16.77
N LYS A 156 0.83 -8.60 -17.74
CA LYS A 156 0.34 -8.74 -19.12
C LYS A 156 -0.91 -9.60 -19.19
N THR A 157 -0.96 -10.70 -18.46
CA THR A 157 -2.13 -11.61 -18.43
C THR A 157 -3.38 -10.88 -17.93
N MET A 158 -3.28 -10.09 -16.88
CA MET A 158 -4.42 -9.31 -16.37
C MET A 158 -4.87 -8.25 -17.37
N SER A 159 -3.94 -7.62 -18.08
CA SER A 159 -4.24 -6.69 -19.15
C SER A 159 -4.98 -7.37 -20.31
N ASP A 160 -4.53 -8.54 -20.74
CA ASP A 160 -5.16 -9.31 -21.80
C ASP A 160 -6.59 -9.75 -21.41
N CYS A 161 -6.77 -10.27 -20.20
CA CYS A 161 -8.10 -10.62 -19.68
C CYS A 161 -9.05 -9.41 -19.62
N ARG A 162 -8.56 -8.26 -19.17
CA ARG A 162 -9.34 -7.02 -19.12
C ARG A 162 -9.80 -6.58 -20.52
N ASN A 163 -8.93 -6.66 -21.51
CA ASN A 163 -9.25 -6.29 -22.88
C ASN A 163 -10.35 -7.20 -23.44
N ILE A 164 -10.23 -8.52 -23.28
CA ILE A 164 -11.25 -9.50 -23.71
C ILE A 164 -12.60 -9.20 -23.03
N PHE A 165 -12.59 -8.94 -21.72
CA PHE A 165 -13.80 -8.61 -20.97
C PHE A 165 -14.47 -7.32 -21.48
N ASN A 166 -13.70 -6.28 -21.75
CA ASN A 166 -14.21 -5.02 -22.26
C ASN A 166 -14.74 -5.15 -23.71
N ASP A 167 -14.09 -5.94 -24.55
CA ASP A 167 -14.53 -6.20 -25.92
C ASP A 167 -15.85 -6.99 -25.94
N ASN A 168 -15.98 -8.01 -25.09
CA ASN A 168 -17.22 -8.76 -24.93
C ASN A 168 -18.37 -7.87 -24.43
N LYS A 169 -18.10 -6.95 -23.51
CA LYS A 169 -19.09 -5.99 -23.03
C LYS A 169 -19.53 -5.00 -24.12
N ARG A 170 -18.62 -4.57 -25.00
CA ARG A 170 -18.92 -3.69 -26.12
C ARG A 170 -19.76 -4.42 -27.20
N ASN A 171 -19.50 -5.69 -27.42
CA ASN A 171 -20.17 -6.51 -28.43
C ASN A 171 -21.52 -7.11 -27.95
N GLY A 172 -21.94 -6.79 -26.70
CA GLY A 172 -23.25 -7.24 -26.20
C GLY A 172 -23.32 -8.74 -25.85
N THR A 173 -22.20 -9.45 -25.88
CA THR A 173 -22.09 -10.85 -25.47
C THR A 173 -21.89 -10.95 -23.96
N ASN A 174 -22.95 -10.63 -23.20
CA ASN A 174 -23.00 -11.00 -21.77
C ASN A 174 -23.57 -12.42 -21.72
N ASN A 175 -22.73 -13.43 -21.53
CA ASN A 175 -23.12 -14.74 -21.03
C ASN A 175 -22.99 -14.79 -19.53
#